data_04dc81efdf2b34c7c4280de8698cdb5b
#
_entry.id   04dc81efdf2b34c7c4280de8698cdb5b
#
_cell.length_a   1.000
_cell.length_b   1.000
_cell.length_c   1.000
_cell.angle_alpha   90.00
_cell.angle_beta   90.00
_cell.angle_gamma   90.00
#
_symmetry.space_group_name_H-M   'P 1'
#
loop_
_entity.id
_entity.type
_entity.pdbx_description
1 polymer ?
#
loop_
_entity_poly.entity_id
_entity_poly.type
_entity_poly.pdbx_seq_one_letter_code
_entity_poly.pdbx_strand_id
1 'polypeptide(L)'
;MSKKETIKEFHLFAGIGGGIYGGELLGHECCAGVEIDEYCKKILKQRQEDGWMNPFPIFGDITKLNGGDYKGKFDVLCGGFPCQAFSHAAHGKNIEEKNLWPEMFRFVQESEAPIVFGENVTLKALTKAKEDLVSVGYIVELCGLSCGELGGDHRRDRFWLLAVKDRTVFKKLANHITSLPKLRASGWIKSPNELGQPVVVTNRREQLKAVGNAQSPYVAATVFRILVNRHLDNKYSSPVANKEEIDKVFVRETTWMKRTYGENFGYVHTPTTMANYAAPSMMKHQGCRNFVKVFERPRPSNAEYLMGFPLGASANIPLTKNNYDIWKG
;
A
#
# COMPACT_ATOMS: atom_id res chain seq x y z
N MET A 1 -4.79 27.19 -20.26
CA MET A 1 -4.39 26.48 -19.05
C MET A 1 -3.55 25.28 -19.50
N SER A 2 -2.23 25.23 -19.20
CA SER A 2 -1.41 24.06 -19.50
C SER A 2 -1.97 22.85 -18.75
N LYS A 3 -2.18 21.74 -19.45
CA LYS A 3 -2.58 20.47 -18.83
C LYS A 3 -1.50 20.14 -17.78
N LYS A 4 -1.90 20.10 -16.50
CA LYS A 4 -0.97 19.72 -15.43
C LYS A 4 -0.49 18.29 -15.74
N GLU A 5 0.80 18.13 -15.99
CA GLU A 5 1.37 16.82 -16.30
C GLU A 5 1.18 15.89 -15.09
N THR A 6 0.42 14.82 -15.28
CA THR A 6 0.15 13.81 -14.25
C THR A 6 1.34 12.86 -14.14
N ILE A 7 1.68 12.42 -12.93
CA ILE A 7 2.67 11.36 -12.70
C ILE A 7 2.02 10.03 -13.00
N LYS A 8 2.64 9.23 -13.87
CA LYS A 8 2.15 7.90 -14.29
C LYS A 8 2.86 6.80 -13.52
N GLU A 9 2.08 5.91 -12.92
CA GLU A 9 2.56 4.75 -12.18
C GLU A 9 2.24 3.44 -12.90
N PHE A 10 3.22 2.52 -12.97
CA PHE A 10 3.04 1.14 -13.40
C PHE A 10 3.13 0.24 -12.16
N HIS A 11 2.06 -0.50 -11.85
CA HIS A 11 1.98 -1.29 -10.62
C HIS A 11 2.20 -2.78 -10.87
N LEU A 12 3.28 -3.34 -10.35
CA LEU A 12 3.52 -4.78 -10.26
C LEU A 12 2.94 -5.33 -8.96
N PHE A 13 2.41 -6.57 -9.00
CA PHE A 13 1.80 -7.22 -7.84
C PHE A 13 0.70 -6.37 -7.20
N ALA A 14 -0.19 -5.85 -8.04
CA ALA A 14 -1.12 -4.78 -7.70
C ALA A 14 -2.13 -5.13 -6.58
N GLY A 15 -2.40 -6.44 -6.36
CA GLY A 15 -3.41 -6.88 -5.41
C GLY A 15 -4.78 -6.27 -5.70
N ILE A 16 -5.47 -5.81 -4.67
CA ILE A 16 -6.71 -5.03 -4.80
C ILE A 16 -6.46 -3.52 -4.94
N GLY A 17 -5.24 -3.12 -5.30
CA GLY A 17 -4.90 -1.73 -5.59
C GLY A 17 -4.47 -0.88 -4.40
N GLY A 18 -3.96 -1.45 -3.30
CA GLY A 18 -3.52 -0.66 -2.13
C GLY A 18 -2.49 0.42 -2.48
N GLY A 19 -1.49 0.08 -3.29
CA GLY A 19 -0.52 1.04 -3.81
C GLY A 19 -1.15 2.04 -4.79
N ILE A 20 -2.09 1.59 -5.64
CA ILE A 20 -2.81 2.45 -6.61
C ILE A 20 -3.61 3.51 -5.86
N TYR A 21 -4.39 3.13 -4.82
CA TYR A 21 -5.08 4.10 -3.96
C TYR A 21 -4.10 5.06 -3.27
N GLY A 22 -2.91 4.56 -2.87
CA GLY A 22 -1.84 5.43 -2.36
C GLY A 22 -1.39 6.47 -3.38
N GLY A 23 -1.21 6.08 -4.64
CA GLY A 23 -0.93 6.99 -5.75
C GLY A 23 -2.04 8.00 -6.01
N GLU A 24 -3.31 7.58 -5.94
CA GLU A 24 -4.46 8.49 -6.09
C GLU A 24 -4.52 9.57 -4.99
N LEU A 25 -4.13 9.24 -3.74
CA LEU A 25 -3.99 10.24 -2.67
C LEU A 25 -2.90 11.27 -2.97
N LEU A 26 -1.96 10.93 -3.82
CA LEU A 26 -0.89 11.81 -4.31
C LEU A 26 -1.25 12.51 -5.64
N GLY A 27 -2.41 12.23 -6.22
CA GLY A 27 -2.81 12.74 -7.53
C GLY A 27 -2.04 12.13 -8.69
N HIS A 28 -1.49 10.91 -8.49
CA HIS A 28 -0.88 10.11 -9.55
C HIS A 28 -1.94 9.32 -10.32
N GLU A 29 -1.57 8.81 -11.49
CA GLU A 29 -2.43 8.02 -12.36
C GLU A 29 -1.80 6.64 -12.60
N CYS A 30 -2.55 5.56 -12.29
CA CYS A 30 -2.14 4.23 -12.67
C CYS A 30 -2.28 4.07 -14.19
N CYS A 31 -1.20 3.69 -14.88
CA CYS A 31 -1.22 3.48 -16.34
C CYS A 31 -1.21 2.00 -16.72
N ALA A 32 -0.82 1.09 -15.82
CA ALA A 32 -0.89 -0.35 -15.99
C ALA A 32 -0.77 -1.09 -14.66
N GLY A 33 -1.36 -2.27 -14.55
CA GLY A 33 -1.26 -3.16 -13.40
C GLY A 33 -0.91 -4.60 -13.78
N VAL A 34 -0.13 -5.28 -12.96
CA VAL A 34 0.15 -6.72 -13.07
C VAL A 34 -0.34 -7.42 -11.81
N GLU A 35 -1.25 -8.38 -11.96
CA GLU A 35 -1.82 -9.14 -10.86
C GLU A 35 -2.21 -10.55 -11.32
N ILE A 36 -1.73 -11.56 -10.64
CA ILE A 36 -1.96 -12.97 -11.01
C ILE A 36 -3.24 -13.55 -10.36
N ASP A 37 -3.64 -13.03 -9.19
CA ASP A 37 -4.82 -13.51 -8.47
C ASP A 37 -6.10 -13.05 -9.18
N GLU A 38 -6.90 -14.01 -9.64
CA GLU A 38 -8.12 -13.73 -10.40
C GLU A 38 -9.16 -12.93 -9.62
N TYR A 39 -9.21 -13.12 -8.30
CA TYR A 39 -10.10 -12.32 -7.45
C TYR A 39 -9.67 -10.86 -7.44
N CYS A 40 -8.37 -10.60 -7.20
CA CYS A 40 -7.81 -9.25 -7.20
C CYS A 40 -8.01 -8.55 -8.56
N LYS A 41 -7.81 -9.26 -9.69
CA LYS A 41 -8.07 -8.71 -11.03
C LYS A 41 -9.53 -8.30 -11.22
N LYS A 42 -10.49 -9.10 -10.72
CA LYS A 42 -11.92 -8.75 -10.77
C LYS A 42 -12.21 -7.50 -9.97
N ILE A 43 -11.59 -7.34 -8.78
CA ILE A 43 -11.74 -6.15 -7.96
C ILE A 43 -11.19 -4.90 -8.69
N LEU A 44 -9.98 -4.98 -9.25
CA LEU A 44 -9.40 -3.86 -10.01
C LEU A 44 -10.28 -3.44 -11.19
N LYS A 45 -10.82 -4.41 -11.94
CA LYS A 45 -11.78 -4.12 -13.03
C LYS A 45 -13.04 -3.44 -12.52
N GLN A 46 -13.63 -3.95 -11.44
CA GLN A 46 -14.81 -3.35 -10.83
C GLN A 46 -14.55 -1.90 -10.42
N ARG A 47 -13.39 -1.59 -9.82
CA ARG A 47 -13.04 -0.22 -9.42
C ARG A 47 -12.86 0.73 -10.63
N GLN A 48 -12.41 0.22 -11.75
CA GLN A 48 -12.36 0.97 -13.02
C GLN A 48 -13.78 1.22 -13.58
N GLU A 49 -14.64 0.19 -13.56
CA GLU A 49 -16.05 0.29 -13.99
C GLU A 49 -16.85 1.26 -13.12
N ASP A 50 -16.56 1.30 -11.82
CA ASP A 50 -17.14 2.25 -10.87
C ASP A 50 -16.67 3.71 -11.12
N GLY A 51 -15.61 3.92 -11.90
CA GLY A 51 -14.99 5.22 -12.14
C GLY A 51 -14.10 5.75 -11.02
N TRP A 52 -13.70 4.88 -10.05
CA TRP A 52 -12.81 5.25 -8.95
C TRP A 52 -11.33 5.06 -9.27
N MET A 53 -11.04 4.26 -10.27
CA MET A 53 -9.71 4.14 -10.86
C MET A 53 -9.82 4.49 -12.34
N ASN A 54 -8.82 5.20 -12.86
CA ASN A 54 -8.72 5.41 -14.30
C ASN A 54 -8.64 4.06 -15.02
N PRO A 55 -9.19 3.92 -16.24
CA PRO A 55 -9.00 2.72 -17.04
C PRO A 55 -7.52 2.47 -17.34
N PHE A 56 -7.02 1.30 -16.99
CA PHE A 56 -5.68 0.82 -17.32
C PHE A 56 -5.69 -0.68 -17.62
N PRO A 57 -4.76 -1.20 -18.43
CA PRO A 57 -4.65 -2.62 -18.69
C PRO A 57 -4.18 -3.38 -17.45
N ILE A 58 -4.76 -4.57 -17.20
CA ILE A 58 -4.38 -5.47 -16.11
C ILE A 58 -3.80 -6.74 -16.74
N PHE A 59 -2.51 -6.95 -16.52
CA PHE A 59 -1.77 -8.14 -16.97
C PHE A 59 -1.77 -9.21 -15.87
N GLY A 60 -1.62 -10.49 -16.26
CA GLY A 60 -1.68 -11.60 -15.31
C GLY A 60 -0.32 -11.91 -14.67
N ASP A 61 0.64 -12.27 -15.50
CA ASP A 61 1.91 -12.89 -15.07
C ASP A 61 3.10 -12.03 -15.48
N ILE A 62 3.86 -11.53 -14.51
CA ILE A 62 5.04 -10.71 -14.76
C ILE A 62 6.11 -11.43 -15.57
N THR A 63 6.23 -12.75 -15.43
CA THR A 63 7.24 -13.55 -16.15
C THR A 63 7.01 -13.58 -17.67
N LYS A 64 5.79 -13.23 -18.10
CA LYS A 64 5.38 -13.18 -19.52
C LYS A 64 5.45 -11.78 -20.12
N LEU A 65 5.77 -10.77 -19.31
CA LEU A 65 5.88 -9.38 -19.77
C LEU A 65 7.33 -9.06 -20.13
N ASN A 66 7.51 -8.43 -21.28
CA ASN A 66 8.77 -7.81 -21.67
C ASN A 66 8.75 -6.33 -21.21
N GLY A 67 9.61 -5.97 -20.26
CA GLY A 67 9.72 -4.61 -19.76
C GLY A 67 10.09 -3.58 -20.82
N GLY A 68 10.85 -3.99 -21.84
CA GLY A 68 11.24 -3.12 -22.96
C GLY A 68 10.06 -2.51 -23.72
N ASP A 69 8.92 -3.20 -23.76
CA ASP A 69 7.71 -2.71 -24.42
C ASP A 69 7.10 -1.49 -23.68
N TYR A 70 7.54 -1.24 -22.43
CA TYR A 70 7.01 -0.19 -21.57
C TYR A 70 8.00 0.95 -21.31
N LYS A 71 9.17 0.89 -21.91
CA LYS A 71 10.19 1.95 -21.80
C LYS A 71 9.60 3.32 -22.16
N GLY A 72 9.76 4.29 -21.27
CA GLY A 72 9.28 5.66 -21.45
C GLY A 72 7.75 5.84 -21.35
N LYS A 73 6.98 4.80 -20.95
CA LYS A 73 5.52 4.88 -20.85
C LYS A 73 4.99 5.23 -19.45
N PHE A 74 5.86 5.26 -18.45
CA PHE A 74 5.54 5.60 -17.05
C PHE A 74 6.67 6.39 -16.40
N ASP A 75 6.36 7.07 -15.29
CA ASP A 75 7.31 7.83 -14.48
C ASP A 75 7.84 6.99 -13.29
N VAL A 76 6.98 6.17 -12.68
CA VAL A 76 7.31 5.36 -11.49
C VAL A 76 6.86 3.91 -11.67
N LEU A 77 7.76 2.98 -11.43
CA LEU A 77 7.43 1.55 -11.29
C LEU A 77 7.18 1.25 -9.81
N CYS A 78 5.97 0.83 -9.49
CA CYS A 78 5.55 0.50 -8.14
C CYS A 78 5.40 -1.02 -7.96
N GLY A 79 5.74 -1.57 -6.77
CA GLY A 79 5.49 -2.99 -6.51
C GLY A 79 5.74 -3.42 -5.08
N GLY A 80 4.79 -4.18 -4.51
CA GLY A 80 4.99 -4.93 -3.26
C GLY A 80 5.36 -6.36 -3.60
N PHE A 81 6.63 -6.66 -3.83
CA PHE A 81 7.04 -7.97 -4.31
C PHE A 81 6.90 -9.05 -3.23
N PRO A 82 6.26 -10.20 -3.56
CA PRO A 82 6.15 -11.32 -2.62
C PRO A 82 7.53 -11.84 -2.22
N CYS A 83 7.76 -11.95 -0.91
CA CYS A 83 8.98 -12.47 -0.34
C CYS A 83 8.66 -13.42 0.83
N GLN A 84 7.99 -14.53 0.53
CA GLN A 84 7.65 -15.53 1.55
C GLN A 84 8.88 -16.23 2.14
N ALA A 85 10.03 -16.10 1.50
CA ALA A 85 11.31 -16.60 1.93
C ALA A 85 11.78 -16.09 3.31
N PHE A 86 11.38 -14.87 3.68
CA PHE A 86 11.81 -14.22 4.92
C PHE A 86 10.70 -14.10 5.97
N SER A 87 9.51 -14.67 5.72
CA SER A 87 8.44 -14.66 6.73
C SER A 87 8.68 -15.79 7.74
N HIS A 88 8.53 -15.50 9.05
CA HIS A 88 8.62 -16.48 10.13
C HIS A 88 7.64 -17.66 9.99
N ALA A 89 6.65 -17.56 9.09
CA ALA A 89 5.66 -18.63 8.83
C ALA A 89 6.11 -19.69 7.81
N ALA A 90 7.20 -19.45 7.08
CA ALA A 90 7.59 -20.32 5.94
C ALA A 90 8.40 -21.56 6.32
N HIS A 91 8.81 -21.75 7.58
CA HIS A 91 9.59 -22.92 8.08
C HIS A 91 10.67 -23.43 7.11
N GLY A 92 11.30 -22.54 6.34
CA GLY A 92 12.47 -22.87 5.50
C GLY A 92 12.25 -23.74 4.26
N LYS A 93 10.99 -24.02 3.86
CA LYS A 93 10.69 -24.82 2.65
C LYS A 93 10.33 -23.92 1.45
N ASN A 94 10.97 -24.17 0.30
CA ASN A 94 10.73 -23.52 -0.99
C ASN A 94 10.93 -21.99 -0.99
N ILE A 95 12.06 -21.54 -0.47
CA ILE A 95 12.40 -20.13 -0.29
C ILE A 95 12.57 -19.41 -1.63
N GLU A 96 13.21 -20.03 -2.62
CA GLU A 96 13.55 -19.41 -3.90
C GLU A 96 12.34 -19.26 -4.83
N GLU A 97 11.43 -20.24 -4.89
CA GLU A 97 10.26 -20.23 -5.77
C GLU A 97 9.23 -19.13 -5.44
N LYS A 98 9.29 -18.53 -4.25
CA LYS A 98 8.33 -17.54 -3.77
C LYS A 98 8.90 -16.12 -3.66
N ASN A 99 10.13 -15.92 -4.11
CA ASN A 99 10.75 -14.60 -4.16
C ASN A 99 10.60 -14.03 -5.58
N LEU A 100 9.74 -13.06 -5.77
CA LEU A 100 9.54 -12.41 -7.08
C LEU A 100 10.34 -11.12 -7.26
N TRP A 101 11.29 -10.82 -6.37
CA TRP A 101 12.22 -9.72 -6.58
C TRP A 101 13.05 -9.86 -7.87
N PRO A 102 13.61 -11.03 -8.23
CA PRO A 102 14.34 -11.18 -9.49
C PRO A 102 13.51 -10.78 -10.72
N GLU A 103 12.23 -11.13 -10.77
CA GLU A 103 11.34 -10.75 -11.87
C GLU A 103 11.02 -9.25 -11.88
N MET A 104 10.81 -8.65 -10.71
CA MET A 104 10.66 -7.20 -10.62
C MET A 104 11.94 -6.49 -11.07
N PHE A 105 13.13 -6.97 -10.64
CA PHE A 105 14.41 -6.39 -11.02
C PHE A 105 14.69 -6.53 -12.52
N ARG A 106 14.37 -7.69 -13.12
CA ARG A 106 14.41 -7.87 -14.57
C ARG A 106 13.57 -6.83 -15.30
N PHE A 107 12.31 -6.66 -14.86
CA PHE A 107 11.39 -5.67 -15.46
C PHE A 107 11.90 -4.23 -15.28
N VAL A 108 12.51 -3.89 -14.12
CA VAL A 108 13.17 -2.60 -13.88
C VAL A 108 14.25 -2.34 -14.94
N GLN A 109 15.11 -3.35 -15.21
CA GLN A 109 16.22 -3.21 -16.16
C GLN A 109 15.72 -3.10 -17.60
N GLU A 110 14.80 -3.96 -18.01
CA GLU A 110 14.25 -3.98 -19.35
C GLU A 110 13.46 -2.70 -19.70
N SER A 111 12.66 -2.20 -18.74
CA SER A 111 11.86 -1.00 -18.96
C SER A 111 12.66 0.30 -18.77
N GLU A 112 13.92 0.21 -18.29
CA GLU A 112 14.72 1.35 -17.86
C GLU A 112 13.93 2.29 -16.96
N ALA A 113 13.24 1.73 -15.96
CA ALA A 113 12.33 2.47 -15.07
C ALA A 113 13.01 3.72 -14.50
N PRO A 114 12.49 4.95 -14.71
CA PRO A 114 13.13 6.17 -14.22
C PRO A 114 13.23 6.22 -12.70
N ILE A 115 12.15 5.73 -12.04
CA ILE A 115 11.99 5.71 -10.58
C ILE A 115 11.34 4.37 -10.21
N VAL A 116 11.78 3.76 -9.11
CA VAL A 116 11.20 2.51 -8.57
C VAL A 116 10.73 2.75 -7.13
N PHE A 117 9.48 2.40 -6.83
CA PHE A 117 8.90 2.41 -5.49
C PHE A 117 8.55 0.99 -5.09
N GLY A 118 9.36 0.40 -4.21
CA GLY A 118 9.23 -1.00 -3.79
C GLY A 118 8.77 -1.14 -2.34
N GLU A 119 7.92 -2.14 -2.05
CA GLU A 119 7.48 -2.46 -0.68
C GLU A 119 7.80 -3.89 -0.30
N ASN A 120 8.11 -4.11 0.99
CA ASN A 120 8.22 -5.45 1.55
C ASN A 120 7.91 -5.50 3.05
N VAL A 121 7.61 -6.70 3.54
CA VAL A 121 7.37 -6.94 4.96
C VAL A 121 8.65 -6.91 5.81
N THR A 122 9.83 -7.04 5.20
CA THR A 122 11.11 -7.08 5.90
C THR A 122 12.12 -6.10 5.34
N LEU A 123 12.86 -5.43 6.24
CA LEU A 123 13.97 -4.57 5.85
C LEU A 123 15.07 -5.36 5.11
N LYS A 124 15.31 -6.62 5.48
CA LYS A 124 16.31 -7.48 4.84
C LYS A 124 16.06 -7.66 3.34
N ALA A 125 14.80 -7.89 2.93
CA ALA A 125 14.45 -8.02 1.52
C ALA A 125 14.71 -6.73 0.75
N LEU A 126 14.38 -5.57 1.34
CA LEU A 126 14.64 -4.28 0.71
C LEU A 126 16.10 -3.87 0.71
N THR A 127 16.90 -4.30 1.69
CA THR A 127 18.35 -4.09 1.66
C THR A 127 18.97 -4.81 0.46
N LYS A 128 18.57 -6.06 0.20
CA LYS A 128 19.01 -6.80 -0.98
C LYS A 128 18.56 -6.11 -2.28
N ALA A 129 17.30 -5.68 -2.35
CA ALA A 129 16.78 -4.93 -3.49
C ALA A 129 17.53 -3.61 -3.72
N LYS A 130 17.89 -2.90 -2.64
CA LYS A 130 18.73 -1.71 -2.71
C LYS A 130 20.10 -1.99 -3.31
N GLU A 131 20.79 -3.06 -2.87
CA GLU A 131 22.09 -3.46 -3.40
C GLU A 131 22.03 -3.69 -4.91
N ASP A 132 21.05 -4.45 -5.37
CA ASP A 132 20.86 -4.74 -6.79
C ASP A 132 20.55 -3.46 -7.60
N LEU A 133 19.68 -2.57 -7.12
CA LEU A 133 19.36 -1.30 -7.78
C LEU A 133 20.56 -0.35 -7.82
N VAL A 134 21.35 -0.27 -6.74
CA VAL A 134 22.58 0.54 -6.71
C VAL A 134 23.60 0.02 -7.74
N SER A 135 23.72 -1.30 -7.90
CA SER A 135 24.66 -1.91 -8.86
C SER A 135 24.38 -1.52 -10.33
N VAL A 136 23.12 -1.11 -10.63
CA VAL A 136 22.71 -0.66 -11.98
C VAL A 136 22.45 0.86 -12.06
N GLY A 137 22.97 1.61 -11.09
CA GLY A 137 23.08 3.08 -11.13
C GLY A 137 21.92 3.86 -10.52
N TYR A 138 21.07 3.23 -9.69
CA TYR A 138 20.06 3.96 -8.92
C TYR A 138 20.65 4.55 -7.63
N ILE A 139 20.13 5.70 -7.21
CA ILE A 139 20.28 6.21 -5.84
C ILE A 139 19.04 5.76 -5.07
N VAL A 140 19.22 5.12 -3.91
CA VAL A 140 18.15 4.41 -3.20
C VAL A 140 18.05 4.84 -1.74
N GLU A 141 16.87 5.32 -1.35
CA GLU A 141 16.47 5.59 0.04
C GLU A 141 15.50 4.54 0.55
N LEU A 142 15.60 4.22 1.85
CA LEU A 142 14.74 3.26 2.54
C LEU A 142 13.91 3.97 3.60
N CYS A 143 12.67 3.52 3.82
CA CYS A 143 11.81 4.02 4.88
C CYS A 143 10.89 2.92 5.43
N GLY A 144 10.96 2.65 6.72
CA GLY A 144 9.99 1.84 7.46
C GLY A 144 8.94 2.73 8.10
N LEU A 145 7.68 2.32 8.03
CA LEU A 145 6.55 2.99 8.67
C LEU A 145 5.42 2.01 8.97
N SER A 146 4.72 2.21 10.07
CA SER A 146 3.55 1.43 10.44
C SER A 146 2.26 2.25 10.38
N CYS A 147 1.11 1.57 10.27
CA CYS A 147 -0.19 2.23 10.42
C CYS A 147 -0.31 2.91 11.79
N GLY A 148 0.22 2.29 12.84
CA GLY A 148 0.19 2.84 14.20
C GLY A 148 0.95 4.15 14.36
N GLU A 149 2.06 4.34 13.65
CA GLU A 149 2.83 5.60 13.67
C GLU A 149 2.09 6.75 13.00
N LEU A 150 1.18 6.47 12.07
CA LEU A 150 0.23 7.45 11.52
C LEU A 150 -0.99 7.69 12.41
N GLY A 151 -1.10 7.00 13.53
CA GLY A 151 -2.24 7.09 14.44
C GLY A 151 -3.30 6.02 14.24
N GLY A 152 -3.15 5.12 13.28
CA GLY A 152 -4.07 4.00 13.03
C GLY A 152 -4.19 3.05 14.23
N ASP A 153 -5.26 2.28 14.26
CA ASP A 153 -5.65 1.45 15.41
C ASP A 153 -5.01 0.06 15.43
N HIS A 154 -4.13 -0.22 14.48
CA HIS A 154 -3.32 -1.46 14.44
C HIS A 154 -1.88 -1.14 14.05
N ARG A 155 -0.97 -2.06 14.35
CA ARG A 155 0.45 -1.84 14.06
C ARG A 155 0.73 -2.15 12.59
N ARG A 156 1.15 -3.00 11.99
CA ARG A 156 1.51 -3.31 10.60
C ARG A 156 2.78 -2.57 10.16
N ASP A 157 3.90 -3.01 10.68
CA ASP A 157 5.22 -2.53 10.21
C ASP A 157 5.46 -2.98 8.76
N ARG A 158 5.88 -2.07 7.91
CA ARG A 158 6.27 -2.31 6.51
C ARG A 158 7.45 -1.42 6.15
N PHE A 159 8.16 -1.81 5.12
CA PHE A 159 9.34 -1.10 4.64
C PHE A 159 9.18 -0.80 3.15
N TRP A 160 9.70 0.35 2.73
CA TRP A 160 9.69 0.79 1.33
C TRP A 160 11.05 1.25 0.91
N LEU A 161 11.28 1.25 -0.39
CA LEU A 161 12.39 1.94 -1.05
C LEU A 161 11.85 2.89 -2.11
N LEU A 162 12.56 3.99 -2.33
CA LEU A 162 12.46 4.82 -3.51
C LEU A 162 13.84 4.86 -4.16
N ALA A 163 13.93 4.36 -5.39
CA ALA A 163 15.15 4.34 -6.18
C ALA A 163 15.00 5.27 -7.38
N VAL A 164 15.96 6.17 -7.55
CA VAL A 164 15.94 7.21 -8.60
C VAL A 164 17.14 7.02 -9.51
N LYS A 165 16.89 6.89 -10.82
CA LYS A 165 17.91 6.85 -11.89
C LYS A 165 17.83 8.09 -12.78
N ASP A 166 16.62 8.49 -13.18
CA ASP A 166 16.41 9.70 -14.00
C ASP A 166 16.11 10.92 -13.11
N ARG A 167 17.08 11.84 -13.05
CA ARG A 167 16.95 13.06 -12.26
C ARG A 167 15.95 14.06 -12.83
N THR A 168 15.69 14.03 -14.14
CA THR A 168 14.71 14.92 -14.79
C THR A 168 13.30 14.51 -14.42
N VAL A 169 12.99 13.20 -14.53
CA VAL A 169 11.71 12.64 -14.09
C VAL A 169 11.52 12.84 -12.60
N PHE A 170 12.58 12.63 -11.79
CA PHE A 170 12.50 12.87 -10.34
C PHE A 170 12.22 14.34 -10.01
N LYS A 171 12.81 15.31 -10.70
CA LYS A 171 12.53 16.73 -10.48
C LYS A 171 11.06 17.08 -10.74
N LYS A 172 10.47 16.54 -11.82
CA LYS A 172 9.04 16.66 -12.11
C LYS A 172 8.20 16.11 -10.96
N LEU A 173 8.50 14.87 -10.52
CA LEU A 173 7.85 14.20 -9.39
C LEU A 173 7.98 15.02 -8.10
N ALA A 174 9.19 15.45 -7.75
CA ALA A 174 9.45 16.19 -6.51
C ALA A 174 8.69 17.52 -6.46
N ASN A 175 8.66 18.28 -7.56
CA ASN A 175 7.88 19.51 -7.66
C ASN A 175 6.38 19.26 -7.42
N HIS A 176 5.85 18.17 -7.98
CA HIS A 176 4.45 17.77 -7.75
C HIS A 176 4.22 17.43 -6.27
N ILE A 177 5.02 16.53 -5.70
CA ILE A 177 4.86 16.03 -4.32
C ILE A 177 4.99 17.16 -3.28
N THR A 178 5.96 18.07 -3.44
CA THR A 178 6.17 19.18 -2.49
C THR A 178 5.07 20.23 -2.55
N SER A 179 4.31 20.31 -3.65
CA SER A 179 3.15 21.20 -3.80
C SER A 179 1.88 20.70 -3.10
N LEU A 180 1.83 19.42 -2.69
CA LEU A 180 0.63 18.82 -2.11
C LEU A 180 0.42 19.25 -0.65
N PRO A 181 -0.83 19.45 -0.21
CA PRO A 181 -1.13 19.64 1.22
C PRO A 181 -0.77 18.38 2.01
N LYS A 182 -0.66 18.49 3.34
CA LYS A 182 -0.44 17.32 4.19
C LYS A 182 -1.58 16.31 4.02
N LEU A 183 -1.23 15.04 4.00
CA LEU A 183 -2.20 13.95 3.95
C LEU A 183 -2.98 13.82 5.26
N ARG A 184 -4.21 13.33 5.16
CA ARG A 184 -5.08 12.98 6.29
C ARG A 184 -5.67 11.61 6.07
N ALA A 185 -5.85 10.86 7.15
CA ALA A 185 -6.50 9.54 7.07
C ALA A 185 -8.00 9.64 7.39
N SER A 186 -8.74 10.34 6.55
CA SER A 186 -10.16 10.67 6.75
C SER A 186 -11.02 9.42 7.01
N GLY A 187 -10.68 8.27 6.39
CA GLY A 187 -11.36 7.00 6.62
C GLY A 187 -11.20 6.42 8.03
N TRP A 188 -10.19 6.85 8.82
CA TRP A 188 -10.03 6.37 10.20
C TRP A 188 -10.78 7.22 11.25
N ILE A 189 -11.30 8.39 10.85
CA ILE A 189 -11.98 9.31 11.77
C ILE A 189 -13.40 8.87 12.08
N LYS A 190 -14.09 8.31 11.10
CA LYS A 190 -15.49 7.84 11.23
C LYS A 190 -15.53 6.34 11.56
N SER A 191 -16.58 5.90 12.27
CA SER A 191 -16.80 4.48 12.49
C SER A 191 -17.13 3.74 11.18
N PRO A 192 -16.87 2.42 11.07
CA PRO A 192 -17.32 1.63 9.93
C PRO A 192 -18.84 1.74 9.68
N ASN A 193 -19.65 1.92 10.73
CA ASN A 193 -21.09 2.08 10.60
C ASN A 193 -21.49 3.45 10.02
N GLU A 194 -20.74 4.51 10.35
CA GLU A 194 -20.94 5.86 9.79
C GLU A 194 -20.45 5.96 8.33
N LEU A 195 -19.50 5.11 7.95
CA LEU A 195 -18.96 5.05 6.59
C LEU A 195 -19.90 4.32 5.61
N GLY A 196 -20.95 3.68 6.10
CA GLY A 196 -21.96 2.99 5.30
C GLY A 196 -22.26 1.57 5.75
N GLN A 197 -23.37 1.02 5.26
CA GLN A 197 -23.78 -0.35 5.56
C GLN A 197 -22.71 -1.35 5.08
N PRO A 198 -22.47 -2.42 5.85
CA PRO A 198 -21.58 -3.47 5.38
C PRO A 198 -22.15 -4.04 4.08
N VAL A 199 -21.35 -3.97 3.04
CA VAL A 199 -21.62 -4.61 1.76
C VAL A 199 -21.92 -6.10 1.99
N VAL A 200 -22.91 -6.64 1.30
CA VAL A 200 -23.22 -8.08 1.35
C VAL A 200 -21.96 -8.88 1.03
N VAL A 201 -21.50 -9.66 1.99
CA VAL A 201 -20.22 -10.37 1.92
C VAL A 201 -20.43 -11.67 1.15
N THR A 202 -20.20 -11.67 -0.16
CA THR A 202 -20.32 -12.88 -1.00
C THR A 202 -19.08 -13.77 -0.96
N ASN A 203 -17.89 -13.21 -0.85
CA ASN A 203 -16.60 -13.93 -0.90
C ASN A 203 -15.69 -13.53 0.28
N ARG A 204 -16.19 -13.71 1.50
CA ARG A 204 -15.52 -13.23 2.74
C ARG A 204 -14.07 -13.65 2.86
N ARG A 205 -13.74 -14.91 2.50
CA ARG A 205 -12.36 -15.44 2.63
C ARG A 205 -11.42 -14.75 1.67
N GLU A 206 -11.83 -14.62 0.43
CA GLU A 206 -11.06 -13.94 -0.64
C GLU A 206 -10.87 -12.46 -0.33
N GLN A 207 -11.91 -11.78 0.14
CA GLN A 207 -11.84 -10.38 0.56
C GLN A 207 -10.82 -10.19 1.69
N LEU A 208 -10.93 -10.98 2.76
CA LEU A 208 -10.00 -10.89 3.91
C LEU A 208 -8.56 -11.24 3.51
N LYS A 209 -8.36 -12.24 2.63
CA LYS A 209 -7.05 -12.58 2.08
C LYS A 209 -6.48 -11.40 1.27
N ALA A 210 -7.28 -10.83 0.40
CA ALA A 210 -6.87 -9.73 -0.47
C ALA A 210 -6.52 -8.46 0.33
N VAL A 211 -7.37 -8.04 1.28
CA VAL A 211 -7.09 -6.91 2.18
C VAL A 211 -5.88 -7.19 3.08
N GLY A 212 -5.76 -8.42 3.61
CA GLY A 212 -4.64 -8.81 4.47
C GLY A 212 -3.28 -8.77 3.77
N ASN A 213 -3.25 -8.99 2.45
CA ASN A 213 -2.02 -8.91 1.64
C ASN A 213 -1.74 -7.50 1.10
N ALA A 214 -2.72 -6.62 1.08
CA ALA A 214 -2.60 -5.30 0.46
C ALA A 214 -1.69 -4.34 1.23
N GLN A 215 -1.17 -3.34 0.56
CA GLN A 215 -0.57 -2.17 1.19
C GLN A 215 -1.67 -1.29 1.79
N SER A 216 -1.38 -0.58 2.89
CA SER A 216 -2.25 0.49 3.39
C SER A 216 -2.07 1.75 2.53
N PRO A 217 -3.13 2.27 1.89
CA PRO A 217 -3.02 3.45 1.02
C PRO A 217 -2.39 4.67 1.71
N TYR A 218 -2.85 5.01 2.92
CA TYR A 218 -2.33 6.17 3.66
C TYR A 218 -0.85 6.02 4.03
N VAL A 219 -0.42 4.81 4.39
CA VAL A 219 0.98 4.55 4.72
C VAL A 219 1.84 4.63 3.47
N ALA A 220 1.43 4.00 2.37
CA ALA A 220 2.16 4.04 1.09
C ALA A 220 2.33 5.48 0.59
N ALA A 221 1.26 6.29 0.58
CA ALA A 221 1.32 7.69 0.18
C ALA A 221 2.22 8.53 1.09
N THR A 222 2.16 8.31 2.41
CA THR A 222 3.00 9.04 3.38
C THR A 222 4.47 8.72 3.20
N VAL A 223 4.80 7.43 3.09
CA VAL A 223 6.18 6.97 2.89
C VAL A 223 6.75 7.48 1.57
N PHE A 224 5.94 7.45 0.50
CA PHE A 224 6.36 8.00 -0.78
C PHE A 224 6.83 9.46 -0.65
N ARG A 225 6.06 10.30 0.05
CA ARG A 225 6.41 11.70 0.31
C ARG A 225 7.66 11.86 1.17
N ILE A 226 7.82 11.04 2.22
CA ILE A 226 9.02 11.05 3.07
C ILE A 226 10.24 10.72 2.22
N LEU A 227 10.17 9.67 1.39
CA LEU A 227 11.29 9.24 0.56
C LEU A 227 11.66 10.26 -0.51
N VAL A 228 10.69 10.96 -1.11
CA VAL A 228 10.96 12.08 -2.02
C VAL A 228 11.71 13.21 -1.29
N ASN A 229 11.29 13.57 -0.07
CA ASN A 229 11.97 14.59 0.72
C ASN A 229 13.42 14.17 1.08
N ARG A 230 13.64 12.89 1.43
CA ARG A 230 15.00 12.36 1.70
C ARG A 230 15.92 12.49 0.49
N HIS A 231 15.42 12.21 -0.71
CA HIS A 231 16.17 12.41 -1.95
C HIS A 231 16.48 13.88 -2.26
N LEU A 232 15.61 14.81 -1.82
CA LEU A 232 15.84 16.26 -1.96
C LEU A 232 16.84 16.76 -0.93
N ASP A 233 16.75 16.32 0.31
CA ASP A 233 17.61 16.76 1.41
C ASP A 233 19.04 16.21 1.27
N ASN A 234 19.23 15.13 0.51
CA ASN A 234 20.51 14.44 0.25
C ASN A 234 21.30 14.14 1.55
N LYS A 235 20.59 13.85 2.64
CA LYS A 235 21.16 13.50 3.95
C LYS A 235 20.91 12.04 4.24
N TYR A 236 21.90 11.37 4.87
CA TYR A 236 21.70 10.01 5.38
C TYR A 236 20.52 9.98 6.35
N SER A 237 19.60 9.07 6.12
CA SER A 237 18.41 8.89 6.93
C SER A 237 18.36 7.48 7.52
N SER A 238 17.84 7.36 8.73
CA SER A 238 17.50 6.06 9.32
C SER A 238 16.56 5.28 8.38
N PRO A 239 16.69 3.93 8.29
CA PRO A 239 15.75 3.12 7.49
C PRO A 239 14.32 3.09 8.07
N VAL A 240 14.04 3.86 9.12
CA VAL A 240 12.71 4.03 9.72
C VAL A 240 12.38 5.52 9.76
N ALA A 241 11.12 5.89 9.46
CA ALA A 241 10.67 7.26 9.55
C ALA A 241 10.71 7.77 11.01
N ASN A 242 11.12 9.01 11.19
CA ASN A 242 11.00 9.67 12.47
C ASN A 242 9.74 10.56 12.54
N LYS A 243 9.42 11.04 13.74
CA LYS A 243 8.23 11.85 13.98
C LYS A 243 8.21 13.14 13.16
N GLU A 244 9.35 13.81 13.01
CA GLU A 244 9.45 15.08 12.26
C GLU A 244 9.15 14.87 10.77
N GLU A 245 9.70 13.81 10.16
CA GLU A 245 9.44 13.47 8.75
C GLU A 245 7.94 13.18 8.52
N ILE A 246 7.32 12.45 9.44
CA ILE A 246 5.88 12.16 9.36
C ILE A 246 5.08 13.46 9.48
N ASP A 247 5.35 14.28 10.50
CA ASP A 247 4.61 15.51 10.78
C ASP A 247 4.77 16.58 9.66
N LYS A 248 5.82 16.50 8.83
CA LYS A 248 5.97 17.33 7.63
C LYS A 248 4.92 17.02 6.56
N VAL A 249 4.52 15.76 6.40
CA VAL A 249 3.72 15.29 5.25
C VAL A 249 2.34 14.75 5.64
N PHE A 250 2.10 14.47 6.92
CA PHE A 250 0.88 13.85 7.42
C PHE A 250 0.33 14.58 8.64
N VAL A 251 -1.01 14.66 8.76
CA VAL A 251 -1.73 15.17 9.93
C VAL A 251 -2.30 13.99 10.70
N ARG A 252 -1.83 13.75 11.92
CA ARG A 252 -2.41 12.74 12.79
C ARG A 252 -3.68 13.27 13.42
N GLU A 253 -4.74 12.49 13.32
CA GLU A 253 -6.03 12.78 13.96
C GLU A 253 -6.43 11.62 14.85
N THR A 254 -7.22 11.90 15.88
CA THR A 254 -7.72 10.85 16.79
C THR A 254 -8.74 9.98 16.03
N THR A 255 -8.46 8.70 15.90
CA THR A 255 -9.34 7.74 15.23
C THR A 255 -10.68 7.57 15.97
N TRP A 256 -11.68 7.04 15.25
CA TRP A 256 -12.94 6.67 15.88
C TRP A 256 -12.75 5.73 17.07
N MET A 257 -11.90 4.72 16.95
CA MET A 257 -11.67 3.76 18.04
C MET A 257 -11.11 4.44 19.29
N LYS A 258 -10.12 5.31 19.15
CA LYS A 258 -9.54 6.06 20.28
C LYS A 258 -10.56 6.99 20.92
N ARG A 259 -11.41 7.66 20.14
CA ARG A 259 -12.49 8.50 20.67
C ARG A 259 -13.53 7.68 21.42
N THR A 260 -13.85 6.47 20.97
CA THR A 260 -14.92 5.63 21.54
C THR A 260 -14.44 4.84 22.74
N TYR A 261 -13.22 4.31 22.72
CA TYR A 261 -12.70 3.40 23.75
C TYR A 261 -11.58 4.01 24.60
N GLY A 262 -11.19 5.26 24.35
CA GLY A 262 -10.13 5.99 25.04
C GLY A 262 -8.75 5.83 24.41
N GLU A 263 -7.89 6.82 24.56
CA GLU A 263 -6.53 6.87 24.00
C GLU A 263 -5.66 5.68 24.41
N ASN A 264 -5.90 5.10 25.58
CA ASN A 264 -5.16 3.97 26.14
C ASN A 264 -5.73 2.59 25.73
N PHE A 265 -6.70 2.53 24.81
CA PHE A 265 -7.33 1.27 24.43
C PHE A 265 -6.34 0.25 23.84
N GLY A 266 -5.25 0.71 23.25
CA GLY A 266 -4.22 -0.11 22.64
C GLY A 266 -4.61 -0.61 21.23
N TYR A 267 -3.64 -1.25 20.56
CA TYR A 267 -3.86 -1.73 19.19
C TYR A 267 -4.77 -2.95 19.13
N VAL A 268 -5.55 -3.03 18.05
CA VAL A 268 -6.21 -4.28 17.63
C VAL A 268 -5.25 -5.12 16.78
N HIS A 269 -5.59 -6.39 16.57
CA HIS A 269 -4.80 -7.28 15.72
C HIS A 269 -4.81 -6.78 14.26
N THR A 270 -3.63 -6.72 13.65
CA THR A 270 -3.47 -6.37 12.23
C THR A 270 -4.28 -7.33 11.35
N PRO A 271 -5.05 -6.84 10.35
CA PRO A 271 -5.71 -7.68 9.37
C PRO A 271 -4.69 -8.61 8.67
N THR A 272 -5.01 -9.89 8.63
CA THR A 272 -4.20 -10.94 8.00
C THR A 272 -5.10 -11.83 7.15
N THR A 273 -4.47 -12.69 6.34
CA THR A 273 -5.18 -13.70 5.55
C THR A 273 -5.91 -14.73 6.40
N MET A 274 -5.50 -14.89 7.68
CA MET A 274 -6.11 -15.78 8.67
C MET A 274 -7.00 -14.97 9.60
N ALA A 275 -8.31 -15.09 9.45
CA ALA A 275 -9.30 -14.22 10.09
C ALA A 275 -10.01 -14.87 11.29
N ASN A 276 -9.36 -15.77 12.04
CA ASN A 276 -9.99 -16.40 13.22
C ASN A 276 -9.45 -15.83 14.53
N TYR A 277 -9.68 -14.55 14.78
CA TYR A 277 -9.21 -13.84 15.99
C TYR A 277 -9.90 -14.28 17.28
N ALA A 278 -11.09 -14.92 17.18
CA ALA A 278 -11.83 -15.43 18.32
C ALA A 278 -11.41 -16.86 18.74
N ALA A 279 -10.50 -17.53 18.00
CA ALA A 279 -10.02 -18.84 18.40
C ALA A 279 -9.32 -18.78 19.77
N PRO A 280 -9.49 -19.80 20.66
CA PRO A 280 -8.90 -19.79 22.00
C PRO A 280 -7.40 -19.50 22.02
N SER A 281 -6.65 -20.01 21.06
CA SER A 281 -5.20 -19.76 20.92
C SER A 281 -4.90 -18.30 20.58
N MET A 282 -5.74 -17.64 19.80
CA MET A 282 -5.59 -16.25 19.40
C MET A 282 -6.02 -15.28 20.49
N MET A 283 -7.00 -15.64 21.31
CA MET A 283 -7.50 -14.83 22.44
C MET A 283 -6.47 -14.64 23.57
N LYS A 284 -5.35 -15.37 23.54
CA LYS A 284 -4.19 -15.09 24.41
C LYS A 284 -3.53 -13.74 24.09
N HIS A 285 -3.62 -13.27 22.86
CA HIS A 285 -3.02 -12.00 22.42
C HIS A 285 -3.95 -10.82 22.69
N GLN A 286 -3.43 -9.75 23.30
CA GLN A 286 -4.21 -8.56 23.65
C GLN A 286 -4.87 -7.92 22.42
N GLY A 287 -4.15 -7.83 21.29
CA GLY A 287 -4.70 -7.28 20.06
C GLY A 287 -5.91 -8.05 19.51
N CYS A 288 -5.96 -9.40 19.68
CA CYS A 288 -7.12 -10.19 19.30
C CYS A 288 -8.30 -9.94 20.24
N ARG A 289 -8.06 -9.84 21.55
CA ARG A 289 -9.11 -9.47 22.53
C ARG A 289 -9.69 -8.09 22.23
N ASN A 290 -8.83 -7.12 21.93
CA ASN A 290 -9.26 -5.77 21.55
C ASN A 290 -10.09 -5.82 20.26
N PHE A 291 -9.64 -6.59 19.26
CA PHE A 291 -10.38 -6.75 18.00
C PHE A 291 -11.80 -7.30 18.24
N VAL A 292 -11.91 -8.39 19.01
CA VAL A 292 -13.22 -9.02 19.31
C VAL A 292 -14.11 -8.08 20.12
N LYS A 293 -13.53 -7.29 21.04
CA LYS A 293 -14.28 -6.29 21.82
C LYS A 293 -14.91 -5.21 20.93
N VAL A 294 -14.22 -4.79 19.86
CA VAL A 294 -14.68 -3.70 18.97
C VAL A 294 -15.57 -4.22 17.85
N PHE A 295 -15.18 -5.32 17.23
CA PHE A 295 -15.77 -5.80 15.96
C PHE A 295 -16.48 -7.14 16.09
N GLU A 296 -16.49 -7.78 17.28
CA GLU A 296 -17.03 -9.12 17.57
C GLU A 296 -16.37 -10.21 16.71
N ARG A 297 -16.45 -10.07 15.40
CA ARG A 297 -15.88 -11.02 14.42
C ARG A 297 -15.25 -10.28 13.24
N PRO A 298 -14.20 -10.88 12.59
CA PRO A 298 -13.60 -10.29 11.41
C PRO A 298 -14.59 -10.25 10.23
N ARG A 299 -14.86 -9.03 9.75
CA ARG A 299 -15.59 -8.77 8.49
C ARG A 299 -14.65 -8.07 7.52
N PRO A 300 -14.83 -8.19 6.20
CA PRO A 300 -14.03 -7.46 5.23
C PRO A 300 -14.03 -5.94 5.46
N SER A 301 -15.20 -5.35 5.75
CA SER A 301 -15.32 -3.91 6.05
C SER A 301 -14.48 -3.46 7.25
N ASN A 302 -14.34 -4.30 8.27
CA ASN A 302 -13.47 -3.99 9.42
C ASN A 302 -11.99 -4.02 9.03
N ALA A 303 -11.62 -4.97 8.16
CA ALA A 303 -10.26 -5.05 7.63
C ALA A 303 -9.95 -3.87 6.69
N GLU A 304 -10.89 -3.50 5.81
CA GLU A 304 -10.79 -2.32 4.94
C GLU A 304 -10.61 -1.04 5.76
N TYR A 305 -11.45 -0.83 6.79
CA TYR A 305 -11.33 0.29 7.71
C TYR A 305 -9.93 0.36 8.35
N LEU A 306 -9.49 -0.73 8.98
CA LEU A 306 -8.19 -0.78 9.64
C LEU A 306 -7.05 -0.51 8.66
N MET A 307 -7.11 -1.04 7.46
CA MET A 307 -6.10 -0.88 6.42
C MET A 307 -6.15 0.48 5.73
N GLY A 308 -7.18 1.30 5.98
CA GLY A 308 -7.36 2.61 5.36
C GLY A 308 -7.83 2.53 3.90
N PHE A 309 -8.64 1.55 3.56
CA PHE A 309 -9.36 1.48 2.29
C PHE A 309 -10.74 2.13 2.39
N PRO A 310 -11.32 2.58 1.26
CA PRO A 310 -12.76 2.85 1.22
C PRO A 310 -13.55 1.58 1.59
N LEU A 311 -14.64 1.71 2.35
CA LEU A 311 -15.46 0.54 2.67
C LEU A 311 -16.13 -0.04 1.43
N GLY A 312 -15.96 -1.33 1.21
CA GLY A 312 -16.42 -2.04 0.01
C GLY A 312 -15.34 -2.15 -1.08
N ALA A 313 -14.14 -1.59 -0.87
CA ALA A 313 -13.06 -1.62 -1.87
C ALA A 313 -12.65 -3.04 -2.27
N SER A 314 -12.74 -4.02 -1.36
CA SER A 314 -12.41 -5.42 -1.61
C SER A 314 -13.57 -6.26 -2.15
N ALA A 315 -14.77 -5.70 -2.27
CA ALA A 315 -15.95 -6.41 -2.73
C ALA A 315 -16.11 -6.35 -4.26
N ASN A 316 -16.49 -7.46 -4.88
CA ASN A 316 -16.80 -7.51 -6.31
C ASN A 316 -18.24 -7.02 -6.59
N ILE A 317 -18.53 -5.81 -6.11
CA ILE A 317 -19.76 -5.05 -6.36
C ILE A 317 -19.40 -3.57 -6.44
N PRO A 318 -20.25 -2.71 -7.04
CA PRO A 318 -19.98 -1.29 -7.13
C PRO A 318 -19.68 -0.64 -5.78
N LEU A 319 -18.61 0.13 -5.72
CA LEU A 319 -18.25 0.97 -4.57
C LEU A 319 -19.08 2.26 -4.63
N THR A 320 -19.76 2.61 -3.56
CA THR A 320 -20.58 3.82 -3.55
C THR A 320 -19.74 5.09 -3.55
N LYS A 321 -20.24 6.14 -4.22
CA LYS A 321 -19.61 7.46 -4.24
C LYS A 321 -19.37 7.98 -2.82
N ASN A 322 -20.34 7.84 -1.94
CA ASN A 322 -20.23 8.27 -0.55
C ASN A 322 -19.03 7.64 0.18
N ASN A 323 -18.84 6.33 0.05
CA ASN A 323 -17.73 5.63 0.73
C ASN A 323 -16.36 6.09 0.19
N TYR A 324 -16.27 6.34 -1.12
CA TYR A 324 -15.05 6.82 -1.74
C TYR A 324 -14.73 8.27 -1.35
N ASP A 325 -15.71 9.17 -1.44
CA ASP A 325 -15.54 10.59 -1.13
C ASP A 325 -15.13 10.80 0.35
N ILE A 326 -15.76 10.06 1.27
CA ILE A 326 -15.39 10.12 2.69
C ILE A 326 -13.96 9.63 2.92
N TRP A 327 -13.53 8.60 2.20
CA TRP A 327 -12.18 8.06 2.29
C TRP A 327 -11.15 9.06 1.76
N LYS A 328 -11.45 9.70 0.66
CA LYS A 328 -10.54 10.64 -0.01
C LYS A 328 -10.39 11.95 0.76
N GLY A 329 -11.40 12.39 1.48
CA GLY A 329 -11.43 13.63 2.29
C GLY A 329 -11.90 14.81 1.51
#